data_eed48139d258821e49c3bbfe194b2cdd
#
_entry.id   eed48139d258821e49c3bbfe194b2cdd
#
_cell.length_a   1.000
_cell.length_b   1.000
_cell.length_c   1.000
_cell.angle_alpha   90.00
_cell.angle_beta   90.00
_cell.angle_gamma   90.00
#
_symmetry.space_group_name_H-M   'P 1'
#
loop_
_entity.id
_entity.type
_entity.pdbx_description
1 polymer ?
#
loop_
_entity_poly.entity_id
_entity_poly.type
_entity_poly.pdbx_seq_one_letter_code
_entity_poly.pdbx_strand_id
1 'polypeptide(L)'
;GCGTFGHLEQIRDEEIVETVNLNLTSQMILAKALTPHLKTQGYGDFIFVGSIAAIHPGKKGALYSATKSGVQTLAKVLREECATRNVRVMLIQPGMTQTNFYAKLSFEPGEEPAQHLEPSDVANLIADMLCTPRNMVLDEVTASPLTKVVKFK
;
A
#
# COMPACT_ATOMS: atom_id res chain seq x y z
N GLY A 1 -5.92 0.32 5.75
CA GLY A 1 -6.90 0.41 4.68
C GLY A 1 -7.94 -0.69 4.75
N CYS A 2 -8.99 -0.57 3.99
CA CYS A 2 -10.03 -1.60 3.84
C CYS A 2 -10.08 -2.10 2.40
N GLY A 3 -10.65 -3.29 2.20
CA GLY A 3 -10.90 -3.88 0.89
C GLY A 3 -12.40 -3.90 0.60
N THR A 4 -12.82 -3.20 -0.44
CA THR A 4 -14.17 -3.30 -1.00
C THR A 4 -14.04 -3.91 -2.38
N PHE A 5 -14.60 -5.11 -2.54
CA PHE A 5 -14.54 -5.91 -3.77
C PHE A 5 -15.94 -6.27 -4.23
N GLY A 6 -16.20 -6.09 -5.50
CA GLY A 6 -17.48 -6.34 -6.16
C GLY A 6 -17.46 -5.78 -7.58
N HIS A 7 -18.50 -6.11 -8.36
CA HIS A 7 -18.72 -5.38 -9.60
C HIS A 7 -19.02 -3.92 -9.27
N LEU A 8 -18.41 -2.99 -9.99
CA LEU A 8 -18.46 -1.56 -9.62
C LEU A 8 -19.89 -1.04 -9.50
N GLU A 9 -20.77 -1.47 -10.41
CA GLU A 9 -22.19 -1.10 -10.44
C GLU A 9 -23.02 -1.69 -9.27
N GLN A 10 -22.43 -2.57 -8.47
CA GLN A 10 -23.07 -3.18 -7.30
C GLN A 10 -22.55 -2.62 -5.96
N ILE A 11 -21.50 -1.80 -6.01
CA ILE A 11 -20.93 -1.16 -4.83
C ILE A 11 -21.74 0.09 -4.51
N ARG A 12 -22.16 0.26 -3.27
CA ARG A 12 -22.93 1.44 -2.84
C ARG A 12 -22.03 2.67 -2.83
N ASP A 13 -22.63 3.84 -3.12
CA ASP A 13 -21.90 5.11 -3.15
C ASP A 13 -21.19 5.41 -1.83
N GLU A 14 -21.81 5.09 -0.69
CA GLU A 14 -21.22 5.28 0.64
C GLU A 14 -19.95 4.43 0.83
N GLU A 15 -19.95 3.20 0.34
CA GLU A 15 -18.78 2.31 0.40
C GLU A 15 -17.64 2.83 -0.49
N ILE A 16 -17.97 3.44 -1.63
CA ILE A 16 -16.98 4.10 -2.50
C ILE A 16 -16.32 5.24 -1.74
N VAL A 17 -17.11 6.15 -1.18
CA VAL A 17 -16.63 7.32 -0.43
C VAL A 17 -15.79 6.90 0.78
N GLU A 18 -16.26 5.94 1.56
CA GLU A 18 -15.55 5.42 2.74
C GLU A 18 -14.21 4.80 2.35
N THR A 19 -14.19 3.96 1.32
CA THR A 19 -12.97 3.29 0.86
C THR A 19 -11.95 4.29 0.33
N VAL A 20 -12.37 5.27 -0.47
CA VAL A 20 -11.49 6.32 -0.98
C VAL A 20 -10.94 7.17 0.17
N ASN A 21 -11.80 7.56 1.11
CA ASN A 21 -11.39 8.38 2.26
C ASN A 21 -10.36 7.65 3.12
N LEU A 22 -10.59 6.37 3.43
CA LEU A 22 -9.67 5.62 4.28
C LEU A 22 -8.37 5.25 3.54
N ASN A 23 -8.46 4.78 2.29
CA ASN A 23 -7.28 4.23 1.62
C ASN A 23 -6.40 5.29 0.94
N LEU A 24 -6.98 6.42 0.50
CA LEU A 24 -6.26 7.43 -0.28
C LEU A 24 -6.29 8.81 0.36
N THR A 25 -7.46 9.37 0.64
CA THR A 25 -7.59 10.73 1.17
C THR A 25 -6.84 10.90 2.50
N SER A 26 -6.94 9.92 3.41
CA SER A 26 -6.22 9.94 4.68
C SER A 26 -4.70 9.98 4.50
N GLN A 27 -4.18 9.24 3.52
CA GLN A 27 -2.74 9.23 3.21
C GLN A 27 -2.28 10.59 2.68
N MET A 28 -3.06 11.22 1.80
CA MET A 28 -2.78 12.55 1.27
C MET A 28 -2.78 13.62 2.38
N ILE A 29 -3.78 13.59 3.26
CA ILE A 29 -3.89 14.54 4.37
C ILE A 29 -2.70 14.40 5.33
N LEU A 30 -2.34 13.16 5.69
CA LEU A 30 -1.22 12.89 6.56
C LEU A 30 0.11 13.33 5.93
N ALA A 31 0.33 12.97 4.66
CA ALA A 31 1.52 13.40 3.93
C ALA A 31 1.61 14.92 3.84
N LYS A 32 0.51 15.61 3.50
CA LYS A 32 0.42 17.07 3.48
C LYS A 32 0.83 17.67 4.83
N ALA A 33 0.33 17.12 5.93
CA ALA A 33 0.62 17.66 7.28
C ALA A 33 2.08 17.48 7.69
N LEU A 34 2.70 16.33 7.34
CA LEU A 34 4.06 16.00 7.78
C LEU A 34 5.15 16.55 6.87
N THR A 35 4.89 16.70 5.57
CA THR A 35 5.90 17.11 4.60
C THR A 35 6.63 18.41 4.93
N PRO A 36 5.95 19.51 5.34
CA PRO A 36 6.65 20.75 5.67
C PRO A 36 7.62 20.59 6.84
N HIS A 37 7.21 19.83 7.86
CA HIS A 37 8.03 19.55 9.02
C HIS A 37 9.30 18.76 8.65
N LEU A 38 9.16 17.67 7.92
CA LEU A 38 10.29 16.85 7.49
C LEU A 38 11.24 17.61 6.56
N LYS A 39 10.71 18.41 5.63
CA LYS A 39 11.51 19.27 4.76
C LYS A 39 12.29 20.33 5.53
N THR A 40 11.72 20.92 6.57
CA THR A 40 12.40 21.91 7.45
C THR A 40 13.47 21.23 8.31
N GLN A 41 13.18 20.03 8.83
CA GLN A 41 14.13 19.21 9.58
C GLN A 41 15.34 18.78 8.71
N GLY A 42 15.16 18.67 7.39
CA GLY A 42 16.19 18.20 6.47
C GLY A 42 16.52 16.71 6.60
N TYR A 43 15.59 15.95 7.17
CA TYR A 43 15.72 14.51 7.41
C TYR A 43 14.35 13.90 7.66
N GLY A 44 14.09 12.73 7.07
CA GLY A 44 12.89 11.99 7.33
C GLY A 44 12.62 10.90 6.29
N ASP A 45 11.71 10.03 6.62
CA ASP A 45 11.28 8.94 5.74
C ASP A 45 9.75 8.83 5.72
N PHE A 46 9.18 8.74 4.53
CA PHE A 46 7.83 8.22 4.31
C PHE A 46 7.93 6.81 3.76
N ILE A 47 7.17 5.89 4.34
CA ILE A 47 6.90 4.59 3.73
C ILE A 47 5.41 4.42 3.55
N PHE A 48 4.98 4.42 2.30
CA PHE A 48 3.60 4.13 1.94
C PHE A 48 3.41 2.62 1.79
N VAL A 49 2.30 2.12 2.33
CA VAL A 49 1.89 0.73 2.14
C VAL A 49 0.81 0.68 1.07
N GLY A 50 1.25 0.34 -0.13
CA GLY A 50 0.41 0.14 -1.30
C GLY A 50 -0.24 -1.24 -1.32
N SER A 51 -0.25 -1.86 -2.47
CA SER A 51 -0.66 -3.26 -2.71
C SER A 51 -0.26 -3.67 -4.12
N ILE A 52 0.02 -4.94 -4.33
CA ILE A 52 0.18 -5.52 -5.67
C ILE A 52 -1.03 -5.26 -6.57
N ALA A 53 -2.22 -4.99 -5.99
CA ALA A 53 -3.43 -4.63 -6.72
C ALA A 53 -3.34 -3.28 -7.45
N ALA A 54 -2.36 -2.44 -7.11
CA ALA A 54 -2.07 -1.22 -7.86
C ALA A 54 -1.36 -1.53 -9.20
N ILE A 55 -0.61 -2.62 -9.25
CA ILE A 55 0.19 -3.04 -10.42
C ILE A 55 -0.60 -4.06 -11.27
N HIS A 56 -1.26 -4.99 -10.60
CA HIS A 56 -2.00 -6.09 -11.21
C HIS A 56 -3.46 -6.10 -10.70
N PRO A 57 -4.31 -5.20 -11.19
CA PRO A 57 -5.71 -5.14 -10.77
C PRO A 57 -6.46 -6.40 -11.20
N GLY A 58 -7.24 -6.97 -10.29
CA GLY A 58 -8.07 -8.14 -10.55
C GLY A 58 -9.54 -7.79 -10.82
N LYS A 59 -10.31 -8.73 -11.37
CA LYS A 59 -11.76 -8.59 -11.49
C LYS A 59 -12.39 -8.29 -10.12
N LYS A 60 -13.45 -7.47 -10.09
CA LYS A 60 -14.14 -7.01 -8.88
C LYS A 60 -13.29 -6.16 -7.93
N GLY A 61 -12.04 -5.84 -8.29
CA GLY A 61 -11.13 -5.03 -7.49
C GLY A 61 -11.04 -3.57 -7.94
N ALA A 62 -11.94 -3.06 -8.79
CA ALA A 62 -11.83 -1.74 -9.39
C ALA A 62 -11.63 -0.62 -8.35
N LEU A 63 -12.49 -0.57 -7.34
CA LEU A 63 -12.42 0.44 -6.29
C LEU A 63 -11.12 0.34 -5.47
N TYR A 64 -10.82 -0.85 -4.96
CA TYR A 64 -9.61 -1.06 -4.17
C TYR A 64 -8.33 -0.75 -4.95
N SER A 65 -8.23 -1.29 -6.17
CA SER A 65 -7.08 -1.07 -7.04
C SER A 65 -6.90 0.41 -7.40
N ALA A 66 -7.98 1.13 -7.67
CA ALA A 66 -7.92 2.57 -7.94
C ALA A 66 -7.36 3.36 -6.75
N THR A 67 -7.79 3.03 -5.50
CA THR A 67 -7.23 3.69 -4.32
C THR A 67 -5.75 3.38 -4.13
N LYS A 68 -5.33 2.14 -4.35
CA LYS A 68 -3.92 1.73 -4.20
C LYS A 68 -3.02 2.26 -5.32
N SER A 69 -3.54 2.40 -6.54
CA SER A 69 -2.85 3.11 -7.63
C SER A 69 -2.71 4.61 -7.32
N GLY A 70 -3.71 5.21 -6.68
CA GLY A 70 -3.63 6.59 -6.17
C GLY A 70 -2.50 6.76 -5.15
N VAL A 71 -2.35 5.83 -4.19
CA VAL A 71 -1.25 5.83 -3.22
C VAL A 71 0.11 5.66 -3.92
N GLN A 72 0.21 4.77 -4.91
CA GLN A 72 1.42 4.60 -5.70
C GLN A 72 1.84 5.90 -6.40
N THR A 73 0.90 6.56 -7.06
CA THR A 73 1.15 7.84 -7.73
C THR A 73 1.55 8.93 -6.74
N LEU A 74 0.84 9.02 -5.60
CA LEU A 74 1.17 9.95 -4.51
C LEU A 74 2.62 9.76 -4.04
N ALA A 75 3.03 8.53 -3.77
CA ALA A 75 4.39 8.22 -3.34
C ALA A 75 5.43 8.64 -4.39
N LYS A 76 5.21 8.33 -5.66
CA LYS A 76 6.11 8.69 -6.77
C LYS A 76 6.30 10.20 -6.91
N VAL A 77 5.22 10.97 -6.88
CA VAL A 77 5.30 12.43 -7.00
C VAL A 77 5.94 13.05 -5.76
N LEU A 78 5.52 12.63 -4.57
CA LEU A 78 6.07 13.15 -3.31
C LEU A 78 7.57 12.81 -3.18
N ARG A 79 8.03 11.71 -3.74
CA ARG A 79 9.45 11.32 -3.81
C ARG A 79 10.28 12.41 -4.50
N GLU A 80 9.83 12.89 -5.66
CA GLU A 80 10.50 13.96 -6.40
C GLU A 80 10.46 15.30 -5.64
N GLU A 81 9.31 15.63 -5.06
CA GLU A 81 9.13 16.87 -4.31
C GLU A 81 9.96 16.95 -3.03
N CYS A 82 10.36 15.82 -2.47
CA CYS A 82 11.06 15.73 -1.18
C CYS A 82 12.57 15.51 -1.32
N ALA A 83 13.05 15.04 -2.45
CA ALA A 83 14.43 14.61 -2.67
C ALA A 83 15.47 15.69 -2.28
N THR A 84 15.26 16.92 -2.72
CA THR A 84 16.18 18.04 -2.47
C THR A 84 16.25 18.46 -1.00
N ARG A 85 15.38 17.94 -0.15
CA ARG A 85 15.32 18.21 1.29
C ARG A 85 15.76 17.02 2.14
N ASN A 86 16.45 16.05 1.55
CA ASN A 86 16.93 14.85 2.24
C ASN A 86 15.80 14.04 2.95
N VAL A 87 14.60 14.11 2.40
CA VAL A 87 13.45 13.30 2.85
C VAL A 87 13.23 12.19 1.83
N ARG A 88 13.35 10.94 2.28
CA ARG A 88 13.11 9.78 1.43
C ARG A 88 11.62 9.44 1.42
N VAL A 89 11.11 9.09 0.26
CA VAL A 89 9.75 8.56 0.10
C VAL A 89 9.87 7.23 -0.59
N MET A 90 9.33 6.20 0.04
CA MET A 90 9.41 4.81 -0.39
C MET A 90 8.01 4.19 -0.41
N LEU A 91 7.82 3.19 -1.24
CA LEU A 91 6.55 2.47 -1.37
C LEU A 91 6.82 0.98 -1.27
N ILE A 92 6.09 0.29 -0.40
CA ILE A 92 6.02 -1.17 -0.40
C ILE A 92 4.67 -1.62 -0.96
N GLN A 93 4.69 -2.61 -1.84
CA GLN A 93 3.50 -3.19 -2.47
C GLN A 93 3.38 -4.68 -2.10
N PRO A 94 2.77 -4.99 -0.93
CA PRO A 94 2.59 -6.37 -0.52
C PRO A 94 1.56 -7.09 -1.40
N GLY A 95 1.81 -8.37 -1.63
CA GLY A 95 0.83 -9.33 -2.09
C GLY A 95 -0.14 -9.76 -0.99
N MET A 96 -0.73 -10.93 -1.16
CA MET A 96 -1.66 -11.48 -0.15
C MET A 96 -0.93 -11.75 1.15
N THR A 97 -1.31 -11.02 2.20
CA THR A 97 -0.72 -11.09 3.54
C THR A 97 -1.78 -11.57 4.52
N GLN A 98 -1.48 -12.57 5.35
CA GLN A 98 -2.41 -13.17 6.30
C GLN A 98 -2.76 -12.18 7.41
N THR A 99 -3.95 -11.57 7.29
CA THR A 99 -4.43 -10.54 8.22
C THR A 99 -5.96 -10.55 8.31
N ASN A 100 -6.50 -9.79 9.24
CA ASN A 100 -7.95 -9.58 9.36
C ASN A 100 -8.57 -8.81 8.17
N PHE A 101 -7.77 -8.36 7.20
CA PHE A 101 -8.26 -7.70 5.99
C PHE A 101 -9.30 -8.54 5.24
N TYR A 102 -9.14 -9.85 5.25
CA TYR A 102 -10.00 -10.79 4.53
C TYR A 102 -11.24 -11.25 5.32
N ALA A 103 -11.42 -10.81 6.57
CA ALA A 103 -12.48 -11.31 7.44
C ALA A 103 -13.90 -11.15 6.86
N LYS A 104 -14.13 -10.07 6.11
CA LYS A 104 -15.43 -9.75 5.48
C LYS A 104 -15.44 -9.98 3.96
N LEU A 105 -14.38 -10.53 3.41
CA LEU A 105 -14.26 -10.78 1.97
C LEU A 105 -14.66 -12.23 1.64
N SER A 106 -15.13 -12.44 0.42
CA SER A 106 -15.47 -13.76 -0.13
C SER A 106 -14.25 -14.56 -0.59
N PHE A 107 -13.06 -14.08 -0.29
CA PHE A 107 -11.80 -14.74 -0.61
C PHE A 107 -10.75 -14.45 0.46
N GLU A 108 -9.72 -15.26 0.48
CA GLU A 108 -8.59 -15.15 1.39
C GLU A 108 -7.32 -15.74 0.73
N PRO A 109 -6.11 -15.53 1.27
CA PRO A 109 -4.90 -16.21 0.83
C PRO A 109 -4.99 -17.72 1.08
N GLY A 110 -4.19 -18.49 0.35
CA GLY A 110 -4.02 -19.90 0.63
C GLY A 110 -3.39 -20.16 2.01
N GLU A 111 -3.60 -21.35 2.54
CA GLU A 111 -3.22 -21.73 3.92
C GLU A 111 -1.74 -22.11 4.06
N GLU A 112 -1.12 -22.60 2.98
CA GLU A 112 0.27 -23.03 3.02
C GLU A 112 1.22 -21.82 3.15
N PRO A 113 2.34 -21.94 3.89
CA PRO A 113 3.29 -20.85 4.08
C PRO A 113 3.81 -20.21 2.79
N ALA A 114 3.88 -20.96 1.69
CA ALA A 114 4.28 -20.45 0.38
C ALA A 114 3.21 -19.60 -0.32
N GLN A 115 1.98 -19.57 0.19
CA GLN A 115 0.80 -18.99 -0.47
C GLN A 115 0.36 -17.65 0.10
N HIS A 116 0.98 -17.19 1.18
CA HIS A 116 0.76 -15.88 1.79
C HIS A 116 2.03 -15.30 2.37
N LEU A 117 2.02 -14.01 2.64
CA LEU A 117 3.00 -13.34 3.48
C LEU A 117 2.44 -13.25 4.91
N GLU A 118 3.32 -13.30 5.88
CA GLU A 118 2.98 -12.93 7.25
C GLU A 118 3.11 -11.41 7.44
N PRO A 119 2.37 -10.78 8.35
CA PRO A 119 2.56 -9.37 8.70
C PRO A 119 4.00 -9.03 9.10
N SER A 120 4.68 -9.96 9.77
CA SER A 120 6.09 -9.85 10.14
C SER A 120 7.02 -9.74 8.94
N ASP A 121 6.74 -10.43 7.83
CA ASP A 121 7.55 -10.35 6.62
C ASP A 121 7.53 -8.93 6.04
N VAL A 122 6.33 -8.35 5.98
CA VAL A 122 6.15 -6.97 5.51
C VAL A 122 6.82 -5.97 6.48
N ALA A 123 6.69 -6.18 7.79
CA ALA A 123 7.31 -5.32 8.80
C ALA A 123 8.85 -5.38 8.74
N ASN A 124 9.43 -6.57 8.60
CA ASN A 124 10.87 -6.76 8.46
C ASN A 124 11.40 -6.07 7.19
N LEU A 125 10.70 -6.22 6.07
CA LEU A 125 11.08 -5.55 4.83
C LEU A 125 11.01 -4.02 4.96
N ILE A 126 10.03 -3.47 5.67
CA ILE A 126 9.97 -2.03 5.98
C ILE A 126 11.18 -1.61 6.83
N ALA A 127 11.56 -2.39 7.82
CA ALA A 127 12.75 -2.11 8.64
C ALA A 127 14.02 -2.13 7.79
N ASP A 128 14.17 -3.08 6.89
CA ASP A 128 15.30 -3.15 5.95
C ASP A 128 15.36 -1.93 5.01
N MET A 129 14.20 -1.50 4.51
CA MET A 129 14.11 -0.28 3.69
C MET A 129 14.59 0.96 4.46
N LEU A 130 14.27 1.08 5.74
CA LEU A 130 14.71 2.18 6.60
C LEU A 130 16.22 2.12 6.89
N CYS A 131 16.78 0.92 6.99
CA CYS A 131 18.21 0.69 7.28
C CYS A 131 19.12 0.95 6.07
N THR A 132 18.61 1.19 4.89
CA THR A 132 19.43 1.53 3.72
C THR A 132 20.22 2.83 3.91
N PRO A 133 21.42 2.95 3.31
CA PRO A 133 22.20 4.21 3.35
C PRO A 133 21.37 5.41 2.89
N ARG A 134 21.56 6.58 3.51
CA ARG A 134 20.74 7.78 3.26
C ARG A 134 20.77 8.29 1.81
N ASN A 135 21.83 8.01 1.08
CA ASN A 135 21.97 8.34 -0.34
C ASN A 135 21.25 7.37 -1.27
N MET A 136 20.62 6.31 -0.72
CA MET A 136 19.87 5.32 -1.47
C MET A 136 18.39 5.35 -1.07
N VAL A 137 17.51 5.26 -2.05
CA VAL A 137 16.06 5.16 -1.85
C VAL A 137 15.57 3.92 -2.60
N LEU A 138 14.86 3.06 -1.90
CA LEU A 138 14.11 1.98 -2.50
C LEU A 138 12.73 2.52 -2.90
N ASP A 139 12.66 3.11 -4.09
CA ASP A 139 11.48 3.86 -4.52
C ASP A 139 10.19 3.02 -4.47
N GLU A 140 10.27 1.78 -4.94
CA GLU A 140 9.15 0.84 -4.94
C GLU A 140 9.64 -0.60 -4.74
N VAL A 141 9.11 -1.28 -3.73
CA VAL A 141 9.42 -2.67 -3.43
C VAL A 141 8.14 -3.49 -3.48
N THR A 142 8.13 -4.54 -4.30
CA THR A 142 7.01 -5.48 -4.37
C THR A 142 7.40 -6.79 -3.69
N ALA A 143 6.60 -7.23 -2.73
CA ALA A 143 6.76 -8.50 -2.07
C ALA A 143 5.53 -9.39 -2.34
N SER A 144 5.75 -10.60 -2.81
CA SER A 144 4.67 -11.55 -3.12
C SER A 144 4.94 -12.91 -2.48
N PRO A 145 3.90 -13.66 -2.12
CA PRO A 145 4.08 -15.07 -1.77
C PRO A 145 4.76 -15.83 -2.92
N LEU A 146 5.48 -16.89 -2.59
CA LEU A 146 6.16 -17.74 -3.57
C LEU A 146 5.17 -18.31 -4.59
N THR A 147 3.99 -18.72 -4.14
CA THR A 147 2.90 -19.22 -4.99
C THR A 147 1.66 -18.37 -4.78
N LYS A 148 1.04 -17.95 -5.89
CA LYS A 148 -0.15 -17.11 -5.85
C LYS A 148 -1.41 -17.98 -5.82
N VAL A 149 -2.03 -18.11 -4.66
CA VAL A 149 -3.28 -18.85 -4.47
C VAL A 149 -4.32 -17.91 -3.86
N VAL A 150 -5.52 -17.91 -4.45
CA VAL A 150 -6.71 -17.22 -3.92
C VAL A 150 -7.74 -18.29 -3.60
N LYS A 151 -8.10 -18.42 -2.32
CA LYS A 151 -9.13 -19.32 -1.83
C LYS A 151 -10.44 -18.55 -1.73
N PHE A 152 -11.50 -19.06 -2.33
CA PHE A 152 -12.85 -18.50 -2.23
C PHE A 152 -13.62 -19.21 -1.10
N LYS A 153 -14.35 -18.38 -0.31
CA LYS A 153 -15.22 -18.86 0.79
C LYS A 153 -16.59 -19.20 0.28
#